data_4e6950cb5c29a592ed0b1fe6537cb372
#
_entry.id   4e6950cb5c29a592ed0b1fe6537cb372
#
_cell.length_a   1.000
_cell.length_b   1.000
_cell.length_c   1.000
_cell.angle_alpha   90.00
_cell.angle_beta   90.00
_cell.angle_gamma   90.00
#
_symmetry.space_group_name_H-M   'P 1'
#
loop_
_entity.id
_entity.type
_entity.pdbx_description
1 polymer ?
#
loop_
_entity_poly.entity_id
_entity_poly.type
_entity_poly.pdbx_seq_one_letter_code
_entity_poly.pdbx_strand_id
1 'polypeptide(L)'
;GRVAMTPNMLDLQWHRVLLYPAGYDARGIQVKPSLRLPEGWQSGTALDVAQRSGGNEQYAPVSLMTLIDSPVFAGQYFKRFALDEASKQPVWLDVVGENPQGLQADAKVLDAHRALVREADAVFGARPYTRYNFLLAVSDVFSGIGLEHAQSSENGMHDGYLRGERPFLDNDLLPHEYAHAWVGKAWRPRPTWVPHYNAPMHNDELWMYEGQTQYWAVVLAARSGLWKPDYAMAMLAQLQANYATQPGRQWRDLHDTVHQGILDFNSKPQAWADWQRAFEFYNESTLLWLGVDARLRSLSKGKVTLDDFAKRFHQGGKQGEIRLYDRADVMQGLEDVQPGNWDAFIGSRLDARDGKAPDGLAAAGWELYFDDQPNLVVVDGEADGATDLQYSLGLKIGSDGVLQAVGWDSPAFKAGLAKDVTIVAVNGLAYNDGRIKQALKEGKQNGTPIELIVRQADSFRSVRIDYRDGLRYPHLRRIDGTADLLTRILAAKR
;
A
#
# COMPACT_ATOMS: atom_id res chain seq x y z
N GLY A 1 -14.60 14.54 -5.83
CA GLY A 1 -14.52 14.23 -4.41
C GLY A 1 -14.68 12.73 -4.20
N ARG A 2 -14.29 12.24 -3.02
CA ARG A 2 -14.39 10.83 -2.68
C ARG A 2 -15.85 10.43 -2.47
N VAL A 3 -16.29 9.30 -3.04
CA VAL A 3 -17.61 8.72 -2.80
C VAL A 3 -17.53 7.87 -1.53
N ALA A 4 -18.16 8.35 -0.45
CA ALA A 4 -18.25 7.66 0.84
C ALA A 4 -19.68 7.17 1.16
N MET A 5 -20.60 7.33 0.22
CA MET A 5 -21.99 6.89 0.34
C MET A 5 -22.60 6.62 -1.03
N THR A 6 -23.33 5.52 -1.14
CA THR A 6 -24.18 5.16 -2.28
C THR A 6 -25.62 4.93 -1.78
N PRO A 7 -26.61 4.65 -2.64
CA PRO A 7 -27.94 4.28 -2.17
C PRO A 7 -27.97 3.03 -1.29
N ASN A 8 -26.95 2.17 -1.34
CA ASN A 8 -26.93 0.86 -0.70
C ASN A 8 -25.96 0.74 0.48
N MET A 9 -24.99 1.66 0.60
CA MET A 9 -24.00 1.63 1.69
C MET A 9 -23.42 3.00 2.00
N LEU A 10 -22.81 3.11 3.20
CA LEU A 10 -22.09 4.30 3.62
C LEU A 10 -20.84 3.94 4.45
N ASP A 11 -19.85 4.81 4.37
CA ASP A 11 -18.74 4.97 5.30
C ASP A 11 -18.97 6.23 6.14
N LEU A 12 -19.14 6.06 7.44
CA LEU A 12 -19.27 7.17 8.37
C LEU A 12 -17.97 7.37 9.15
N GLN A 13 -17.24 8.38 8.79
CA GLN A 13 -16.10 8.90 9.55
C GLN A 13 -16.59 10.01 10.51
N TRP A 14 -16.61 9.73 11.81
CA TRP A 14 -17.19 10.62 12.81
C TRP A 14 -16.65 12.05 12.78
N HIS A 15 -15.35 12.23 12.51
CA HIS A 15 -14.72 13.54 12.43
C HIS A 15 -15.32 14.47 11.36
N ARG A 16 -16.07 13.93 10.39
CA ARG A 16 -16.74 14.71 9.33
C ARG A 16 -18.11 15.25 9.73
N VAL A 17 -18.69 14.73 10.81
CA VAL A 17 -20.09 15.02 11.16
C VAL A 17 -20.26 15.55 12.59
N LEU A 18 -19.18 15.74 13.35
CA LEU A 18 -19.27 16.23 14.71
C LEU A 18 -18.48 17.53 14.92
N LEU A 19 -18.93 18.29 15.93
CA LEU A 19 -18.21 19.43 16.48
C LEU A 19 -17.84 19.10 17.92
N TYR A 20 -16.65 19.53 18.35
CA TYR A 20 -16.16 19.36 19.70
C TYR A 20 -15.37 20.60 20.17
N PRO A 21 -15.24 20.84 21.50
CA PRO A 21 -14.52 21.99 22.02
C PRO A 21 -13.03 21.87 21.68
N ALA A 22 -12.48 22.90 20.98
CA ALA A 22 -11.10 22.95 20.58
C ALA A 22 -10.17 23.13 21.80
N GLY A 23 -8.94 22.58 21.72
CA GLY A 23 -7.89 22.77 22.70
C GLY A 23 -7.95 21.86 23.94
N TYR A 24 -8.97 21.00 24.04
CA TYR A 24 -9.05 19.99 25.10
C TYR A 24 -8.47 18.66 24.63
N ASP A 25 -7.85 17.93 25.54
CA ASP A 25 -7.38 16.57 25.27
C ASP A 25 -8.55 15.68 24.83
N ALA A 26 -8.48 15.15 23.63
CA ALA A 26 -9.55 14.33 23.03
C ALA A 26 -9.85 13.03 23.78
N ARG A 27 -8.89 12.54 24.60
CA ARG A 27 -9.08 11.38 25.47
C ARG A 27 -9.94 11.71 26.68
N GLY A 28 -9.97 12.97 27.12
CA GLY A 28 -10.78 13.46 28.24
C GLY A 28 -12.22 13.80 27.87
N ILE A 29 -12.51 14.02 26.57
CA ILE A 29 -13.86 14.34 26.12
C ILE A 29 -14.66 13.05 25.98
N GLN A 30 -15.70 12.88 26.79
CA GLN A 30 -16.59 11.72 26.74
C GLN A 30 -17.74 11.97 25.77
N VAL A 31 -18.00 11.01 24.89
CA VAL A 31 -19.07 11.05 23.88
C VAL A 31 -19.97 9.84 24.06
N LYS A 32 -21.27 10.04 23.90
CA LYS A 32 -22.30 9.00 23.88
C LYS A 32 -22.87 8.92 22.47
N PRO A 33 -22.27 8.14 21.57
CA PRO A 33 -22.65 8.14 20.16
C PRO A 33 -23.96 7.36 19.96
N SER A 34 -24.73 7.79 18.97
CA SER A 34 -25.86 7.04 18.45
C SER A 34 -25.98 7.28 16.94
N LEU A 35 -26.49 6.28 16.23
CA LEU A 35 -26.67 6.32 14.80
C LEU A 35 -28.07 5.81 14.44
N ARG A 36 -28.75 6.50 13.52
CA ARG A 36 -29.99 6.03 12.94
C ARG A 36 -29.76 5.61 11.52
N LEU A 37 -29.93 4.33 11.25
CA LEU A 37 -29.78 3.73 9.92
C LEU A 37 -31.17 3.60 9.24
N PRO A 38 -31.19 3.56 7.90
CA PRO A 38 -32.40 3.17 7.16
C PRO A 38 -32.89 1.78 7.60
N GLU A 39 -34.17 1.51 7.38
CA GLU A 39 -34.76 0.21 7.69
C GLU A 39 -34.08 -0.92 6.92
N GLY A 40 -33.75 -2.02 7.61
CA GLY A 40 -33.07 -3.17 7.02
C GLY A 40 -31.55 -3.05 6.89
N TRP A 41 -30.98 -1.87 7.13
CA TRP A 41 -29.52 -1.70 7.13
C TRP A 41 -28.87 -2.30 8.36
N GLN A 42 -27.65 -2.81 8.15
CA GLN A 42 -26.79 -3.33 9.20
C GLN A 42 -25.43 -2.62 9.19
N SER A 43 -24.73 -2.64 10.32
CA SER A 43 -23.46 -1.93 10.48
C SER A 43 -22.34 -2.80 11.05
N GLY A 44 -21.11 -2.49 10.63
CA GLY A 44 -19.84 -2.94 11.21
C GLY A 44 -19.10 -1.74 11.80
N THR A 45 -18.54 -1.91 13.00
CA THR A 45 -17.73 -0.90 13.68
C THR A 45 -16.96 -1.52 14.85
N ALA A 46 -15.90 -0.86 15.28
CA ALA A 46 -15.18 -1.21 16.52
C ALA A 46 -15.88 -0.71 17.80
N LEU A 47 -16.92 0.12 17.71
CA LEU A 47 -17.68 0.58 18.86
C LEU A 47 -18.50 -0.55 19.50
N ASP A 48 -18.64 -0.53 20.83
CA ASP A 48 -19.54 -1.43 21.56
C ASP A 48 -20.99 -0.96 21.42
N VAL A 49 -21.83 -1.79 20.80
CA VAL A 49 -23.27 -1.52 20.69
C VAL A 49 -23.93 -1.83 22.02
N ALA A 50 -24.43 -0.80 22.69
CA ALA A 50 -25.16 -0.93 23.93
C ALA A 50 -26.63 -1.32 23.72
N GLN A 51 -27.25 -0.80 22.64
CA GLN A 51 -28.66 -1.11 22.32
C GLN A 51 -28.93 -0.93 20.82
N ARG A 52 -29.76 -1.83 20.27
CA ARG A 52 -30.35 -1.70 18.93
C ARG A 52 -31.86 -1.75 19.01
N SER A 53 -32.55 -0.76 18.39
CA SER A 53 -34.01 -0.72 18.35
C SER A 53 -34.50 0.12 17.17
N GLY A 54 -35.31 -0.44 16.28
CA GLY A 54 -35.98 0.28 15.19
C GLY A 54 -35.04 1.09 14.28
N GLY A 55 -33.89 0.51 13.91
CA GLY A 55 -32.85 1.16 13.10
C GLY A 55 -31.95 2.13 13.88
N ASN A 56 -32.22 2.35 15.17
CA ASN A 56 -31.33 3.13 16.04
C ASN A 56 -30.31 2.21 16.70
N GLU A 57 -29.04 2.60 16.60
CA GLU A 57 -27.91 2.00 17.32
C GLU A 57 -27.40 3.00 18.35
N GLN A 58 -27.37 2.60 19.60
CA GLN A 58 -26.72 3.35 20.67
C GLN A 58 -25.45 2.63 21.07
N TYR A 59 -24.36 3.38 21.14
CA TYR A 59 -23.06 2.83 21.49
C TYR A 59 -22.74 3.15 22.97
N ALA A 60 -21.86 2.36 23.54
CA ALA A 60 -21.30 2.64 24.86
C ALA A 60 -20.57 3.99 24.86
N PRO A 61 -20.55 4.73 25.97
CA PRO A 61 -19.76 5.96 26.07
C PRO A 61 -18.27 5.68 25.82
N VAL A 62 -17.65 6.52 24.98
CA VAL A 62 -16.22 6.43 24.62
C VAL A 62 -15.57 7.80 24.64
N SER A 63 -14.25 7.86 24.67
CA SER A 63 -13.52 9.11 24.45
C SER A 63 -13.71 9.61 23.01
N LEU A 64 -13.59 10.92 22.80
CA LEU A 64 -13.61 11.50 21.44
C LEU A 64 -12.52 10.88 20.56
N MET A 65 -11.34 10.62 21.10
CA MET A 65 -10.26 9.95 20.36
C MET A 65 -10.70 8.55 19.88
N THR A 66 -11.29 7.75 20.76
CA THR A 66 -11.81 6.42 20.40
C THR A 66 -12.95 6.51 19.39
N LEU A 67 -13.85 7.50 19.52
CA LEU A 67 -14.94 7.69 18.58
C LEU A 67 -14.43 7.96 17.17
N ILE A 68 -13.50 8.92 17.02
CA ILE A 68 -12.94 9.29 15.71
C ILE A 68 -12.17 8.12 15.09
N ASP A 69 -11.55 7.29 15.93
CA ASP A 69 -10.80 6.09 15.53
C ASP A 69 -11.70 4.84 15.36
N SER A 70 -13.02 5.01 15.32
CA SER A 70 -13.98 3.91 15.18
C SER A 70 -15.08 4.24 14.18
N PRO A 71 -14.75 4.29 12.88
CA PRO A 71 -15.72 4.54 11.82
C PRO A 71 -16.81 3.46 11.77
N VAL A 72 -17.86 3.72 11.00
CA VAL A 72 -18.95 2.78 10.80
C VAL A 72 -19.14 2.54 9.30
N PHE A 73 -19.01 1.29 8.87
CA PHE A 73 -19.53 0.87 7.57
C PHE A 73 -20.94 0.31 7.77
N ALA A 74 -21.89 0.81 7.01
CA ALA A 74 -23.26 0.34 7.07
C ALA A 74 -23.87 0.20 5.67
N GLY A 75 -24.79 -0.75 5.51
CA GLY A 75 -25.41 -0.99 4.22
C GLY A 75 -26.64 -1.87 4.29
N GLN A 76 -27.43 -1.83 3.21
CA GLN A 76 -28.54 -2.73 2.98
C GLN A 76 -28.06 -4.17 2.79
N TYR A 77 -26.91 -4.32 2.12
CA TYR A 77 -26.25 -5.60 1.90
C TYR A 77 -25.02 -5.64 2.80
N PHE A 78 -25.13 -6.40 3.89
CA PHE A 78 -24.12 -6.56 4.91
C PHE A 78 -23.88 -8.03 5.22
N LYS A 79 -22.62 -8.41 5.42
CA LYS A 79 -22.28 -9.75 5.90
C LYS A 79 -21.02 -9.73 6.76
N ARG A 80 -21.07 -10.38 7.91
CA ARG A 80 -19.91 -10.62 8.78
C ARG A 80 -19.36 -12.00 8.55
N PHE A 81 -18.05 -12.10 8.36
CA PHE A 81 -17.30 -13.35 8.30
C PHE A 81 -16.35 -13.44 9.50
N ALA A 82 -16.34 -14.60 10.16
CA ALA A 82 -15.39 -14.88 11.23
C ALA A 82 -14.02 -15.22 10.61
N LEU A 83 -12.98 -14.46 11.00
CA LEU A 83 -11.60 -14.79 10.67
C LEU A 83 -10.91 -15.50 11.82
N ASP A 84 -11.17 -15.08 13.08
CA ASP A 84 -10.73 -15.75 14.30
C ASP A 84 -11.71 -15.43 15.45
N GLU A 85 -12.87 -16.10 15.47
CA GLU A 85 -13.92 -15.85 16.44
C GLU A 85 -13.67 -16.53 17.80
N ALA A 86 -12.94 -17.65 17.79
CA ALA A 86 -12.68 -18.43 19.01
C ALA A 86 -11.65 -17.79 19.95
N SER A 87 -10.91 -16.79 19.46
CA SER A 87 -9.94 -16.04 20.25
C SER A 87 -10.61 -15.19 21.33
N LYS A 88 -9.89 -14.94 22.44
CA LYS A 88 -10.29 -13.92 23.43
C LYS A 88 -10.28 -12.50 22.83
N GLN A 89 -9.62 -12.31 21.71
CA GLN A 89 -9.50 -11.09 20.92
C GLN A 89 -9.94 -11.39 19.49
N PRO A 90 -11.26 -11.53 19.25
CA PRO A 90 -11.79 -12.01 17.97
C PRO A 90 -11.49 -11.03 16.83
N VAL A 91 -11.41 -11.59 15.62
CA VAL A 91 -11.20 -10.84 14.38
C VAL A 91 -12.32 -11.18 13.39
N TRP A 92 -12.96 -10.14 12.86
CA TRP A 92 -14.02 -10.26 11.87
C TRP A 92 -13.73 -9.46 10.61
N LEU A 93 -14.34 -9.89 9.53
CA LEU A 93 -14.44 -9.17 8.27
C LEU A 93 -15.91 -8.76 8.07
N ASP A 94 -16.18 -7.48 8.25
CA ASP A 94 -17.50 -6.87 8.07
C ASP A 94 -17.57 -6.28 6.67
N VAL A 95 -18.43 -6.85 5.83
CA VAL A 95 -18.52 -6.52 4.41
C VAL A 95 -19.82 -5.79 4.09
N VAL A 96 -19.70 -4.68 3.41
CA VAL A 96 -20.83 -3.98 2.75
C VAL A 96 -20.64 -4.01 1.23
N GLY A 97 -21.73 -4.09 0.49
CA GLY A 97 -21.69 -4.14 -0.97
C GLY A 97 -22.87 -3.45 -1.63
N GLU A 98 -22.78 -3.21 -2.93
CA GLU A 98 -23.85 -2.62 -3.74
C GLU A 98 -25.02 -3.59 -3.96
N ASN A 99 -24.78 -4.89 -3.84
CA ASN A 99 -25.73 -5.93 -4.15
C ASN A 99 -25.38 -7.23 -3.38
N PRO A 100 -26.28 -8.23 -3.33
CA PRO A 100 -26.02 -9.51 -2.64
C PRO A 100 -24.85 -10.32 -3.22
N GLN A 101 -24.52 -10.13 -4.51
CA GLN A 101 -23.44 -10.85 -5.17
C GLN A 101 -22.06 -10.43 -4.63
N GLY A 102 -21.86 -9.15 -4.34
CA GLY A 102 -20.64 -8.63 -3.70
C GLY A 102 -20.33 -9.25 -2.34
N LEU A 103 -21.35 -9.81 -1.65
CA LEU A 103 -21.20 -10.50 -0.37
C LEU A 103 -20.88 -12.01 -0.50
N GLN A 104 -20.83 -12.54 -1.71
CA GLN A 104 -20.43 -13.93 -1.94
C GLN A 104 -18.90 -14.02 -1.84
N ALA A 105 -18.42 -15.01 -1.12
CA ALA A 105 -16.99 -15.18 -0.89
C ALA A 105 -16.55 -16.60 -1.27
N ASP A 106 -15.46 -16.70 -2.02
CA ASP A 106 -14.75 -17.95 -2.23
C ASP A 106 -14.10 -18.39 -0.91
N ALA A 107 -14.19 -19.68 -0.61
CA ALA A 107 -13.63 -20.25 0.62
C ALA A 107 -12.11 -20.02 0.70
N LYS A 108 -11.39 -20.09 -0.41
CA LYS A 108 -9.93 -19.87 -0.46
C LYS A 108 -9.56 -18.43 -0.13
N VAL A 109 -10.37 -17.46 -0.58
CA VAL A 109 -10.16 -16.04 -0.25
C VAL A 109 -10.34 -15.83 1.26
N LEU A 110 -11.40 -16.39 1.84
CA LEU A 110 -11.59 -16.32 3.30
C LEU A 110 -10.50 -17.06 4.08
N ASP A 111 -10.02 -18.20 3.59
CA ASP A 111 -8.93 -18.95 4.24
C ASP A 111 -7.61 -18.17 4.19
N ALA A 112 -7.35 -17.45 3.11
CA ALA A 112 -6.19 -16.55 3.03
C ALA A 112 -6.29 -15.38 4.04
N HIS A 113 -7.49 -14.80 4.26
CA HIS A 113 -7.69 -13.79 5.31
C HIS A 113 -7.53 -14.37 6.72
N ARG A 114 -7.99 -15.60 6.96
CA ARG A 114 -7.72 -16.32 8.23
C ARG A 114 -6.23 -16.57 8.41
N ALA A 115 -5.52 -16.92 7.34
CA ALA A 115 -4.07 -17.08 7.36
C ALA A 115 -3.36 -15.76 7.64
N LEU A 116 -3.83 -14.62 7.10
CA LEU A 116 -3.32 -13.29 7.41
C LEU A 116 -3.31 -13.03 8.92
N VAL A 117 -4.42 -13.33 9.61
CA VAL A 117 -4.50 -13.17 11.07
C VAL A 117 -3.46 -14.03 11.79
N ARG A 118 -3.32 -15.31 11.39
CA ARG A 118 -2.32 -16.21 12.02
C ARG A 118 -0.88 -15.78 11.76
N GLU A 119 -0.57 -15.31 10.54
CA GLU A 119 0.77 -14.83 10.19
C GLU A 119 1.12 -13.53 10.93
N ALA A 120 0.16 -12.61 11.09
CA ALA A 120 0.35 -11.41 11.90
C ALA A 120 0.62 -11.76 13.38
N ASP A 121 -0.10 -12.73 13.96
CA ASP A 121 0.18 -13.23 15.30
C ASP A 121 1.58 -13.83 15.42
N ALA A 122 2.07 -14.51 14.36
CA ALA A 122 3.43 -15.06 14.35
C ALA A 122 4.50 -13.95 14.32
N VAL A 123 4.23 -12.85 13.62
CA VAL A 123 5.12 -11.69 13.53
C VAL A 123 5.13 -10.88 14.82
N PHE A 124 3.97 -10.45 15.29
CA PHE A 124 3.85 -9.45 16.35
C PHE A 124 3.65 -10.05 17.76
N GLY A 125 3.20 -11.28 17.87
CA GLY A 125 2.96 -12.01 19.11
C GLY A 125 1.65 -11.61 19.78
N ALA A 126 1.64 -10.54 20.56
CA ALA A 126 0.44 -10.10 21.30
C ALA A 126 -0.42 -9.13 20.48
N ARG A 127 -1.74 -9.32 20.51
CA ARG A 127 -2.70 -8.41 19.87
C ARG A 127 -2.91 -7.17 20.75
N PRO A 128 -2.82 -5.92 20.21
CA PRO A 128 -2.96 -4.69 20.99
C PRO A 128 -4.41 -4.24 21.18
N TYR A 129 -5.37 -4.95 20.63
CA TYR A 129 -6.80 -4.63 20.63
C TYR A 129 -7.63 -5.65 21.44
N THR A 130 -8.88 -5.29 21.75
CA THR A 130 -9.85 -6.22 22.39
C THR A 130 -10.55 -7.09 21.37
N ARG A 131 -10.75 -6.55 20.17
CA ARG A 131 -11.27 -7.19 18.97
C ARG A 131 -10.77 -6.41 17.76
N TYR A 132 -10.88 -6.98 16.57
CA TYR A 132 -10.57 -6.26 15.33
C TYR A 132 -11.64 -6.49 14.28
N ASN A 133 -12.07 -5.40 13.63
CA ASN A 133 -13.02 -5.42 12.54
C ASN A 133 -12.36 -4.88 11.28
N PHE A 134 -12.08 -5.73 10.29
CA PHE A 134 -11.88 -5.24 8.93
C PHE A 134 -13.22 -4.74 8.41
N LEU A 135 -13.36 -3.45 8.17
CA LEU A 135 -14.53 -2.86 7.53
C LEU A 135 -14.25 -2.82 6.04
N LEU A 136 -14.97 -3.61 5.25
CA LEU A 136 -14.71 -3.79 3.83
C LEU A 136 -15.91 -3.36 2.99
N ALA A 137 -15.72 -2.35 2.14
CA ALA A 137 -16.65 -2.01 1.06
C ALA A 137 -16.20 -2.72 -0.23
N VAL A 138 -17.08 -3.52 -0.83
CA VAL A 138 -16.87 -4.14 -2.15
C VAL A 138 -17.76 -3.46 -3.18
N SER A 139 -17.13 -2.62 -4.05
CA SER A 139 -17.84 -1.75 -4.98
C SER A 139 -16.90 -1.16 -6.03
N ASP A 140 -17.37 -1.04 -7.27
CA ASP A 140 -16.66 -0.35 -8.35
C ASP A 140 -16.99 1.16 -8.42
N VAL A 141 -17.95 1.63 -7.61
CA VAL A 141 -18.37 3.04 -7.56
C VAL A 141 -18.05 3.73 -6.24
N PHE A 142 -17.92 2.98 -5.14
CA PHE A 142 -17.44 3.51 -3.87
C PHE A 142 -15.93 3.77 -3.98
N SER A 143 -15.49 4.93 -3.55
CA SER A 143 -14.06 5.28 -3.66
C SER A 143 -13.20 4.33 -2.84
N GLY A 144 -12.11 3.86 -3.43
CA GLY A 144 -11.11 3.08 -2.73
C GLY A 144 -10.61 3.79 -1.48
N ILE A 145 -10.45 3.05 -0.40
CA ILE A 145 -9.93 3.50 0.89
C ILE A 145 -9.05 2.44 1.50
N GLY A 146 -7.92 2.85 2.08
CA GLY A 146 -7.18 2.18 3.11
C GLY A 146 -7.00 3.19 4.23
N LEU A 147 -7.44 2.85 5.45
CA LEU A 147 -7.26 3.72 6.61
C LEU A 147 -7.28 2.91 7.90
N GLU A 148 -6.23 3.08 8.64
CA GLU A 148 -5.94 2.32 9.85
C GLU A 148 -6.58 2.89 11.10
N HIS A 149 -7.05 2.01 11.97
CA HIS A 149 -7.56 2.30 13.30
C HIS A 149 -7.02 1.32 14.35
N ALA A 150 -7.12 1.66 15.63
CA ALA A 150 -6.58 0.81 16.70
C ALA A 150 -7.27 -0.57 16.78
N GLN A 151 -8.55 -0.64 16.43
CA GLN A 151 -9.35 -1.87 16.52
C GLN A 151 -10.17 -2.17 15.26
N SER A 152 -9.91 -1.47 14.17
CA SER A 152 -10.52 -1.70 12.87
C SER A 152 -9.65 -1.13 11.74
N SER A 153 -10.05 -1.38 10.51
CA SER A 153 -9.57 -0.69 9.33
C SER A 153 -10.71 -0.43 8.36
N GLU A 154 -10.65 0.69 7.63
CA GLU A 154 -11.52 0.97 6.50
C GLU A 154 -10.84 0.46 5.22
N ASN A 155 -11.52 -0.36 4.44
CA ASN A 155 -10.96 -0.97 3.23
C ASN A 155 -11.98 -0.87 2.09
N GLY A 156 -11.54 -0.40 0.92
CA GLY A 156 -12.36 -0.35 -0.29
C GLY A 156 -11.75 -1.19 -1.39
N MET A 157 -12.47 -2.23 -1.83
CA MET A 157 -12.04 -3.15 -2.87
C MET A 157 -13.10 -3.22 -3.99
N HIS A 158 -12.69 -3.68 -5.17
CA HIS A 158 -13.60 -3.90 -6.29
C HIS A 158 -14.68 -4.94 -5.99
N ASP A 159 -15.82 -4.91 -6.71
CA ASP A 159 -16.98 -5.77 -6.41
C ASP A 159 -16.66 -7.28 -6.45
N GLY A 160 -15.74 -7.73 -7.30
CA GLY A 160 -15.34 -9.13 -7.42
C GLY A 160 -14.31 -9.64 -6.40
N TYR A 161 -13.85 -8.80 -5.48
CA TYR A 161 -12.73 -9.12 -4.58
C TYR A 161 -12.92 -10.44 -3.81
N LEU A 162 -14.03 -10.58 -3.09
CA LEU A 162 -14.29 -11.79 -2.29
C LEU A 162 -14.55 -13.03 -3.12
N ARG A 163 -14.92 -12.89 -4.39
CA ARG A 163 -15.09 -14.02 -5.33
C ARG A 163 -13.77 -14.47 -5.96
N GLY A 164 -12.65 -13.77 -5.64
CA GLY A 164 -11.34 -14.05 -6.19
C GLY A 164 -11.19 -13.63 -7.66
N GLU A 165 -12.02 -12.74 -8.14
CA GLU A 165 -11.86 -12.06 -9.42
C GLU A 165 -10.70 -11.04 -9.27
N ARG A 166 -9.82 -10.95 -10.28
CA ARG A 166 -8.60 -10.12 -10.20
C ARG A 166 -7.78 -10.44 -8.91
N PRO A 167 -7.22 -11.65 -8.79
CA PRO A 167 -6.76 -12.24 -7.52
C PRO A 167 -5.49 -11.59 -6.94
N PHE A 168 -4.98 -10.52 -7.53
CA PHE A 168 -3.73 -9.92 -7.09
C PHE A 168 -3.84 -8.42 -6.83
N LEU A 169 -4.80 -7.74 -7.49
CA LEU A 169 -4.95 -6.30 -7.39
C LEU A 169 -5.24 -5.90 -5.94
N ASP A 170 -4.38 -5.04 -5.39
CA ASP A 170 -4.50 -4.44 -4.05
C ASP A 170 -4.67 -5.44 -2.89
N ASN A 171 -4.30 -6.73 -3.08
CA ASN A 171 -4.44 -7.74 -2.02
C ASN A 171 -3.46 -7.56 -0.85
N ASP A 172 -2.56 -6.58 -0.90
CA ASP A 172 -1.74 -6.12 0.21
C ASP A 172 -2.42 -5.03 1.06
N LEU A 173 -3.57 -4.49 0.63
CA LEU A 173 -4.28 -3.43 1.36
C LEU A 173 -4.69 -3.88 2.77
N LEU A 174 -5.48 -4.96 2.90
CA LEU A 174 -5.92 -5.44 4.21
C LEU A 174 -4.74 -5.86 5.11
N PRO A 175 -3.69 -6.55 4.62
CA PRO A 175 -2.45 -6.76 5.36
C PRO A 175 -1.77 -5.47 5.84
N HIS A 176 -1.75 -4.41 5.02
CA HIS A 176 -1.21 -3.09 5.37
C HIS A 176 -1.97 -2.49 6.54
N GLU A 177 -3.28 -2.32 6.37
CA GLU A 177 -4.14 -1.72 7.39
C GLU A 177 -4.16 -2.54 8.70
N TYR A 178 -4.01 -3.86 8.60
CA TYR A 178 -3.95 -4.71 9.78
C TYR A 178 -2.63 -4.58 10.55
N ALA A 179 -1.51 -4.48 9.84
CA ALA A 179 -0.20 -4.30 10.47
C ALA A 179 -0.14 -2.98 11.27
N HIS A 180 -0.88 -1.97 10.85
CA HIS A 180 -0.99 -0.69 11.56
C HIS A 180 -1.58 -0.83 12.98
N ALA A 181 -2.33 -1.86 13.31
CA ALA A 181 -2.78 -2.08 14.69
C ALA A 181 -1.59 -2.09 15.67
N TRP A 182 -0.45 -2.61 15.23
CA TRP A 182 0.83 -2.59 15.97
C TRP A 182 1.68 -1.38 15.57
N VAL A 183 1.99 -1.24 14.28
CA VAL A 183 2.88 -0.21 13.74
C VAL A 183 2.08 1.05 13.48
N GLY A 184 2.18 2.04 14.34
CA GLY A 184 1.51 3.34 14.19
C GLY A 184 0.33 3.58 15.11
N LYS A 185 -0.49 2.58 15.46
CA LYS A 185 -1.65 2.79 16.35
C LYS A 185 -1.30 2.49 17.81
N ALA A 186 -0.89 1.28 18.14
CA ALA A 186 -0.48 0.94 19.51
C ALA A 186 0.94 1.47 19.82
N TRP A 187 1.87 1.35 18.88
CA TRP A 187 3.21 1.98 18.94
C TRP A 187 3.26 3.10 17.92
N ARG A 188 3.24 4.34 18.40
CA ARG A 188 3.10 5.54 17.59
C ARG A 188 4.37 6.39 17.63
N PRO A 189 4.85 6.90 16.49
CA PRO A 189 5.91 7.90 16.49
C PRO A 189 5.51 9.11 17.34
N ARG A 190 6.39 9.55 18.22
CA ARG A 190 6.14 10.70 19.09
C ARG A 190 5.75 11.97 18.32
N PRO A 191 6.35 12.27 17.15
CA PRO A 191 5.99 13.48 16.39
C PRO A 191 4.58 13.44 15.79
N THR A 192 4.00 12.24 15.57
CA THR A 192 2.63 12.11 15.02
C THR A 192 1.55 12.09 16.12
N TRP A 193 1.95 11.99 17.40
CA TRP A 193 1.00 12.00 18.48
C TRP A 193 0.62 13.43 18.88
N VAL A 194 -0.68 13.71 18.96
CA VAL A 194 -1.22 15.00 19.41
C VAL A 194 -2.35 14.79 20.43
N PRO A 195 -2.51 15.69 21.42
CA PRO A 195 -3.57 15.57 22.41
C PRO A 195 -4.94 15.93 21.84
N HIS A 196 -5.00 16.71 20.76
CA HIS A 196 -6.24 17.13 20.09
C HIS A 196 -5.98 17.47 18.61
N TYR A 197 -7.01 17.45 17.78
CA TYR A 197 -6.89 17.55 16.32
C TYR A 197 -6.64 18.97 15.78
N ASN A 198 -6.46 19.97 16.65
CA ASN A 198 -6.03 21.31 16.28
C ASN A 198 -4.51 21.53 16.46
N ALA A 199 -3.80 20.53 17.00
CA ALA A 199 -2.34 20.57 17.08
C ALA A 199 -1.72 20.04 15.78
N PRO A 200 -0.64 20.63 15.27
CA PRO A 200 0.06 20.10 14.11
C PRO A 200 0.77 18.79 14.45
N MET A 201 0.76 17.87 13.50
CA MET A 201 1.57 16.63 13.54
C MET A 201 2.82 16.81 12.69
N HIS A 202 3.88 16.07 13.02
CA HIS A 202 5.10 15.96 12.22
C HIS A 202 5.25 14.53 11.70
N ASN A 203 5.68 14.40 10.47
CA ASN A 203 5.70 13.11 9.76
C ASN A 203 7.09 12.49 9.65
N ASP A 204 8.08 12.97 10.41
CA ASP A 204 9.50 12.59 10.26
C ASP A 204 9.76 11.09 10.30
N GLU A 205 8.89 10.32 10.98
CA GLU A 205 9.06 8.87 11.14
C GLU A 205 8.12 8.04 10.23
N LEU A 206 7.59 8.59 9.13
CA LEU A 206 6.75 7.81 8.19
C LEU A 206 7.50 6.68 7.51
N TRP A 207 8.83 6.76 7.39
CA TRP A 207 9.65 5.63 6.94
C TRP A 207 9.51 4.37 7.82
N MET A 208 9.16 4.58 9.11
CA MET A 208 8.82 3.52 10.06
C MET A 208 7.30 3.26 10.08
N TYR A 209 6.49 4.30 10.28
CA TYR A 209 5.03 4.19 10.40
C TYR A 209 4.41 3.52 9.16
N GLU A 210 4.66 4.10 7.99
CA GLU A 210 4.14 3.59 6.71
C GLU A 210 5.09 2.58 6.07
N GLY A 211 6.38 2.87 6.11
CA GLY A 211 7.37 2.07 5.40
C GLY A 211 7.56 0.67 5.96
N GLN A 212 7.58 0.50 7.28
CA GLN A 212 7.62 -0.83 7.88
C GLN A 212 6.28 -1.54 7.70
N THR A 213 5.17 -0.81 7.78
CA THR A 213 3.84 -1.35 7.52
C THR A 213 3.71 -1.87 6.10
N GLN A 214 4.18 -1.12 5.10
CA GLN A 214 4.18 -1.58 3.70
C GLN A 214 5.10 -2.80 3.49
N TYR A 215 6.24 -2.86 4.18
CA TYR A 215 7.05 -4.08 4.19
C TYR A 215 6.24 -5.28 4.72
N TRP A 216 5.55 -5.12 5.86
CA TRP A 216 4.71 -6.19 6.41
C TRP A 216 3.52 -6.50 5.52
N ALA A 217 2.95 -5.52 4.81
CA ALA A 217 1.89 -5.76 3.83
C ALA A 217 2.32 -6.75 2.75
N VAL A 218 3.48 -6.52 2.14
CA VAL A 218 4.07 -7.42 1.12
C VAL A 218 4.37 -8.81 1.71
N VAL A 219 4.99 -8.86 2.87
CA VAL A 219 5.39 -10.12 3.52
C VAL A 219 4.15 -10.92 3.96
N LEU A 220 3.17 -10.27 4.59
CA LEU A 220 1.95 -10.93 5.07
C LEU A 220 1.03 -11.35 3.92
N ALA A 221 0.92 -10.55 2.85
CA ALA A 221 0.19 -10.95 1.64
C ALA A 221 0.76 -12.23 1.01
N ALA A 222 2.10 -12.35 0.96
CA ALA A 222 2.77 -13.55 0.46
C ALA A 222 2.59 -14.73 1.41
N ARG A 223 2.83 -14.56 2.72
CA ARG A 223 2.76 -15.62 3.73
C ARG A 223 1.35 -16.17 3.92
N SER A 224 0.33 -15.32 3.82
CA SER A 224 -1.09 -15.71 3.96
C SER A 224 -1.67 -16.37 2.72
N GLY A 225 -1.02 -16.21 1.55
CA GLY A 225 -1.52 -16.68 0.26
C GLY A 225 -2.53 -15.72 -0.40
N LEU A 226 -2.71 -14.51 0.11
CA LEU A 226 -3.40 -13.42 -0.60
C LEU A 226 -2.67 -13.07 -1.90
N TRP A 227 -1.34 -13.11 -1.87
CA TRP A 227 -0.50 -13.13 -3.07
C TRP A 227 0.14 -14.49 -3.26
N LYS A 228 0.19 -14.96 -4.49
CA LYS A 228 1.04 -16.10 -4.85
C LYS A 228 2.53 -15.67 -4.77
N PRO A 229 3.45 -16.59 -4.47
CA PRO A 229 4.87 -16.26 -4.38
C PRO A 229 5.42 -15.55 -5.62
N ASP A 230 5.04 -15.98 -6.82
CA ASP A 230 5.49 -15.37 -8.07
C ASP A 230 4.99 -13.93 -8.24
N TYR A 231 3.78 -13.60 -7.72
CA TYR A 231 3.28 -12.23 -7.74
C TYR A 231 4.05 -11.34 -6.75
N ALA A 232 4.31 -11.81 -5.54
CA ALA A 232 5.13 -11.09 -4.58
C ALA A 232 6.54 -10.80 -5.10
N MET A 233 7.15 -11.77 -5.80
CA MET A 233 8.44 -11.58 -6.48
C MET A 233 8.35 -10.56 -7.61
N ALA A 234 7.29 -10.59 -8.42
CA ALA A 234 7.06 -9.61 -9.48
C ALA A 234 6.84 -8.20 -8.92
N MET A 235 6.10 -8.07 -7.80
CA MET A 235 5.89 -6.78 -7.12
C MET A 235 7.23 -6.21 -6.61
N LEU A 236 8.06 -7.00 -5.96
CA LEU A 236 9.39 -6.57 -5.51
C LEU A 236 10.32 -6.20 -6.68
N ALA A 237 10.23 -6.92 -7.81
CA ALA A 237 10.92 -6.55 -9.04
C ALA A 237 10.47 -5.16 -9.54
N GLN A 238 9.16 -4.93 -9.53
CA GLN A 238 8.58 -3.65 -9.94
C GLN A 238 9.04 -2.51 -9.02
N LEU A 239 9.01 -2.70 -7.69
CA LEU A 239 9.51 -1.71 -6.73
C LEU A 239 10.98 -1.39 -6.95
N GLN A 240 11.83 -2.42 -7.10
CA GLN A 240 13.26 -2.23 -7.35
C GLN A 240 13.51 -1.49 -8.67
N ALA A 241 12.78 -1.84 -9.73
CA ALA A 241 12.90 -1.21 -11.03
C ALA A 241 12.46 0.27 -10.98
N ASN A 242 11.38 0.58 -10.27
CA ASN A 242 10.95 1.96 -10.06
C ASN A 242 12.10 2.80 -9.51
N TYR A 243 12.71 2.37 -8.41
CA TYR A 243 13.76 3.18 -7.76
C TYR A 243 15.12 3.11 -8.47
N ALA A 244 15.38 2.07 -9.25
CA ALA A 244 16.57 2.01 -10.11
C ALA A 244 16.52 2.97 -11.30
N THR A 245 15.31 3.40 -11.71
CA THR A 245 15.09 4.26 -12.87
C THR A 245 14.57 5.66 -12.53
N GLN A 246 14.22 5.93 -11.28
CA GLN A 246 13.73 7.24 -10.85
C GLN A 246 14.87 8.24 -10.62
N PRO A 247 15.00 9.31 -11.43
CA PRO A 247 16.07 10.28 -11.28
C PRO A 247 15.91 11.21 -10.07
N GLY A 248 14.72 11.30 -9.48
CA GLY A 248 14.42 12.16 -8.34
C GLY A 248 15.28 11.87 -7.10
N ARG A 249 15.79 10.64 -6.94
CA ARG A 249 16.73 10.30 -5.86
C ARG A 249 18.06 11.06 -5.90
N GLN A 250 18.39 11.70 -7.00
CA GLN A 250 19.60 12.52 -7.11
C GLN A 250 19.51 13.84 -6.35
N TRP A 251 18.31 14.32 -6.05
CA TRP A 251 18.11 15.61 -5.38
C TRP A 251 17.28 15.54 -4.10
N ARG A 252 16.31 14.61 -4.03
CA ARG A 252 15.45 14.42 -2.86
C ARG A 252 15.67 13.05 -2.23
N ASP A 253 16.14 13.03 -1.00
CA ASP A 253 16.28 11.80 -0.22
C ASP A 253 14.92 11.25 0.24
N LEU A 254 14.93 10.04 0.83
CA LEU A 254 13.71 9.39 1.30
C LEU A 254 13.08 10.15 2.47
N HIS A 255 13.89 10.67 3.39
CA HIS A 255 13.41 11.39 4.56
C HIS A 255 12.66 12.67 4.16
N ASP A 256 13.14 13.41 3.16
CA ASP A 256 12.49 14.65 2.70
C ASP A 256 11.14 14.39 2.00
N THR A 257 10.89 13.17 1.47
CA THR A 257 9.61 12.86 0.80
C THR A 257 8.41 12.95 1.74
N VAL A 258 8.60 12.73 3.05
CA VAL A 258 7.52 12.81 4.05
C VAL A 258 6.90 14.21 4.14
N HIS A 259 7.67 15.25 3.86
CA HIS A 259 7.19 16.62 3.88
C HIS A 259 6.39 16.98 2.63
N GLN A 260 6.81 16.48 1.47
CA GLN A 260 6.08 16.67 0.22
C GLN A 260 4.74 15.93 0.22
N GLY A 261 4.69 14.74 0.81
CA GLY A 261 3.46 13.94 0.93
C GLY A 261 2.31 14.70 1.58
N ILE A 262 2.56 15.57 2.56
CA ILE A 262 1.55 16.41 3.20
C ILE A 262 0.85 17.33 2.19
N LEU A 263 1.61 17.91 1.26
CA LEU A 263 1.09 18.84 0.25
C LEU A 263 0.31 18.09 -0.84
N ASP A 264 0.75 16.89 -1.20
CA ASP A 264 0.26 16.16 -2.36
C ASP A 264 -0.86 15.15 -2.02
N PHE A 265 -1.10 14.82 -0.75
CA PHE A 265 -2.00 13.74 -0.32
C PHE A 265 -3.43 13.85 -0.89
N ASN A 266 -3.98 15.04 -1.05
CA ASN A 266 -5.29 15.28 -1.63
C ASN A 266 -5.22 15.99 -3.00
N SER A 267 -4.04 16.09 -3.60
CA SER A 267 -3.86 16.73 -4.90
C SER A 267 -4.09 15.73 -6.04
N LYS A 268 -4.26 16.25 -7.25
CA LYS A 268 -4.24 15.40 -8.45
C LYS A 268 -2.82 14.82 -8.64
N PRO A 269 -2.69 13.60 -9.21
CA PRO A 269 -1.39 13.04 -9.51
C PRO A 269 -0.52 14.04 -10.30
N GLN A 270 0.65 14.33 -9.75
CA GLN A 270 1.58 15.30 -10.34
C GLN A 270 2.17 14.75 -11.64
N ALA A 271 2.46 15.67 -12.58
CA ALA A 271 3.32 15.32 -13.68
C ALA A 271 4.74 15.03 -13.14
N TRP A 272 5.41 14.03 -13.69
CA TRP A 272 6.78 13.65 -13.30
C TRP A 272 6.92 13.30 -11.81
N ALA A 273 6.01 12.49 -11.30
CA ALA A 273 6.06 12.01 -9.92
C ALA A 273 7.38 11.30 -9.58
N ASP A 274 7.97 10.60 -10.57
CA ASP A 274 9.28 9.95 -10.49
C ASP A 274 10.46 10.93 -10.29
N TRP A 275 10.29 12.20 -10.69
CA TRP A 275 11.23 13.28 -10.41
C TRP A 275 10.92 14.00 -9.10
N GLN A 276 9.64 14.31 -8.86
CA GLN A 276 9.23 15.13 -7.70
C GLN A 276 9.35 14.38 -6.38
N ARG A 277 8.97 13.12 -6.32
CA ARG A 277 8.97 12.24 -5.14
C ARG A 277 8.14 12.79 -3.98
N ALA A 278 7.11 12.07 -3.56
CA ALA A 278 6.21 12.55 -2.52
C ALA A 278 5.74 11.46 -1.55
N PHE A 279 5.68 10.18 -2.00
CA PHE A 279 5.11 9.06 -1.25
C PHE A 279 6.07 7.85 -1.16
N GLU A 280 7.33 8.05 -1.48
CA GLU A 280 8.34 6.99 -1.50
C GLU A 280 8.59 6.37 -0.14
N PHE A 281 8.20 7.05 0.95
CA PHE A 281 8.25 6.51 2.30
C PHE A 281 7.40 5.23 2.50
N TYR A 282 6.45 4.91 1.60
CA TYR A 282 5.81 3.60 1.54
C TYR A 282 6.73 2.57 0.87
N ASN A 283 6.86 2.67 -0.42
CA ASN A 283 7.41 1.62 -1.27
C ASN A 283 8.94 1.54 -1.25
N GLU A 284 9.65 2.67 -1.21
CA GLU A 284 11.09 2.65 -1.08
C GLU A 284 11.52 2.14 0.29
N SER A 285 10.75 2.49 1.34
CA SER A 285 11.00 1.95 2.67
C SER A 285 10.73 0.45 2.77
N THR A 286 9.86 -0.13 1.91
CA THR A 286 9.75 -1.59 1.80
C THR A 286 11.09 -2.23 1.48
N LEU A 287 11.83 -1.67 0.52
CA LEU A 287 13.17 -2.16 0.16
C LEU A 287 14.22 -1.85 1.24
N LEU A 288 14.09 -0.74 1.97
CA LEU A 288 14.92 -0.43 3.13
C LEU A 288 14.72 -1.49 4.22
N TRP A 289 13.47 -1.79 4.61
CA TRP A 289 13.16 -2.77 5.65
C TRP A 289 13.49 -4.20 5.23
N LEU A 290 13.40 -4.52 3.94
CA LEU A 290 13.95 -5.77 3.39
C LEU A 290 15.47 -5.84 3.62
N GLY A 291 16.18 -4.73 3.42
CA GLY A 291 17.60 -4.63 3.71
C GLY A 291 17.92 -4.80 5.20
N VAL A 292 17.06 -4.28 6.09
CA VAL A 292 17.17 -4.48 7.56
C VAL A 292 17.01 -5.97 7.91
N ASP A 293 15.96 -6.65 7.39
CA ASP A 293 15.76 -8.08 7.65
C ASP A 293 16.90 -8.94 7.11
N ALA A 294 17.35 -8.66 5.89
CA ALA A 294 18.49 -9.36 5.32
C ALA A 294 19.77 -9.18 6.16
N ARG A 295 20.01 -7.96 6.68
CA ARG A 295 21.16 -7.67 7.53
C ARG A 295 21.07 -8.37 8.90
N LEU A 296 19.89 -8.36 9.56
CA LEU A 296 19.65 -9.12 10.80
C LEU A 296 20.01 -10.60 10.62
N ARG A 297 19.48 -11.21 9.54
CA ARG A 297 19.77 -12.61 9.20
C ARG A 297 21.24 -12.85 8.92
N SER A 298 21.89 -11.97 8.20
CA SER A 298 23.32 -12.09 7.86
C SER A 298 24.19 -12.02 9.11
N LEU A 299 24.03 -10.99 9.96
CA LEU A 299 24.79 -10.78 11.19
C LEU A 299 24.60 -11.93 12.19
N SER A 300 23.39 -12.43 12.33
CA SER A 300 23.03 -13.50 13.26
C SER A 300 23.23 -14.92 12.70
N LYS A 301 23.69 -15.06 11.46
CA LYS A 301 23.75 -16.35 10.73
C LYS A 301 22.37 -17.04 10.65
N GLY A 302 21.33 -16.24 10.40
CA GLY A 302 19.95 -16.69 10.25
C GLY A 302 19.19 -16.93 11.55
N LYS A 303 19.74 -16.58 12.70
CA LYS A 303 19.09 -16.82 14.01
C LYS A 303 18.12 -15.71 14.44
N VAL A 304 18.36 -14.49 13.98
CA VAL A 304 17.54 -13.30 14.27
C VAL A 304 16.98 -12.74 12.96
N THR A 305 15.72 -12.37 12.97
CA THR A 305 14.93 -11.89 11.83
C THR A 305 14.22 -10.60 12.20
N LEU A 306 13.60 -9.93 11.22
CA LEU A 306 12.76 -8.77 11.51
C LEU A 306 11.48 -9.17 12.27
N ASP A 307 11.02 -10.43 12.15
CA ASP A 307 9.91 -10.95 12.98
C ASP A 307 10.28 -10.90 14.48
N ASP A 308 11.54 -11.21 14.83
CA ASP A 308 12.02 -11.14 16.22
C ASP A 308 12.08 -9.71 16.74
N PHE A 309 12.52 -8.77 15.91
CA PHE A 309 12.46 -7.35 16.21
C PHE A 309 11.01 -6.90 16.41
N ALA A 310 10.12 -7.18 15.45
CA ALA A 310 8.71 -6.77 15.52
C ALA A 310 8.04 -7.31 16.80
N LYS A 311 8.25 -8.58 17.08
CA LYS A 311 7.70 -9.23 18.29
C LYS A 311 8.21 -8.58 19.58
N ARG A 312 9.50 -8.25 19.66
CA ARG A 312 10.10 -7.63 20.84
C ARG A 312 9.73 -6.16 20.97
N PHE A 313 9.81 -5.40 19.88
CA PHE A 313 9.56 -3.96 19.86
C PHE A 313 8.09 -3.64 20.16
N HIS A 314 7.16 -4.42 19.61
CA HIS A 314 5.72 -4.23 19.79
C HIS A 314 5.13 -5.05 20.96
N GLN A 315 5.97 -5.56 21.88
CA GLN A 315 5.49 -6.24 23.09
C GLN A 315 5.09 -5.28 24.20
N GLY A 316 4.15 -5.72 25.05
CA GLY A 316 3.97 -5.25 26.42
C GLY A 316 3.31 -3.89 26.54
N GLY A 317 2.24 -3.57 25.78
CA GLY A 317 1.30 -2.49 26.08
C GLY A 317 0.07 -3.03 26.79
N LYS A 318 -0.56 -2.21 27.63
CA LYS A 318 -1.94 -2.50 28.02
C LYS A 318 -2.82 -2.23 26.82
N GLN A 319 -3.84 -3.02 26.67
CA GLN A 319 -4.85 -2.88 25.64
C GLN A 319 -5.43 -1.44 25.64
N GLY A 320 -5.42 -0.76 24.48
CA GLY A 320 -5.84 0.63 24.38
C GLY A 320 -4.81 1.68 24.82
N GLU A 321 -3.60 1.28 25.26
CA GLU A 321 -2.51 2.18 25.58
C GLU A 321 -1.70 2.50 24.31
N ILE A 322 -1.45 3.79 24.04
CA ILE A 322 -0.56 4.24 22.99
C ILE A 322 0.85 4.39 23.57
N ARG A 323 1.81 3.67 23.03
CA ARG A 323 3.23 3.82 23.35
C ARG A 323 3.89 4.69 22.32
N LEU A 324 4.59 5.72 22.80
CA LEU A 324 5.31 6.65 21.95
C LEU A 324 6.75 6.19 21.81
N TYR A 325 7.26 6.25 20.57
CA TYR A 325 8.66 6.01 20.24
C TYR A 325 9.21 7.11 19.35
N ASP A 326 10.52 7.18 19.25
CA ASP A 326 11.27 7.99 18.30
C ASP A 326 12.31 7.13 17.56
N ARG A 327 13.08 7.75 16.66
CA ARG A 327 14.11 7.04 15.89
C ARG A 327 15.12 6.32 16.80
N ALA A 328 15.52 6.94 17.92
CA ALA A 328 16.49 6.35 18.83
C ALA A 328 15.96 5.04 19.45
N ASP A 329 14.65 5.00 19.80
CA ASP A 329 14.01 3.78 20.31
C ASP A 329 14.03 2.65 19.28
N VAL A 330 13.78 2.97 18.00
CA VAL A 330 13.84 1.97 16.90
C VAL A 330 15.27 1.44 16.75
N MET A 331 16.27 2.32 16.75
CA MET A 331 17.68 1.92 16.65
C MET A 331 18.10 1.05 17.84
N GLN A 332 17.73 1.44 19.05
CA GLN A 332 18.00 0.65 20.25
C GLN A 332 17.29 -0.72 20.20
N GLY A 333 16.04 -0.76 19.76
CA GLY A 333 15.31 -2.03 19.59
C GLY A 333 15.97 -3.00 18.61
N LEU A 334 16.56 -2.49 17.53
CA LEU A 334 17.33 -3.29 16.57
C LEU A 334 18.67 -3.75 17.18
N GLU A 335 19.40 -2.85 17.86
CA GLU A 335 20.66 -3.20 18.57
C GLU A 335 20.41 -4.27 19.65
N ASP A 336 19.30 -4.20 20.35
CA ASP A 336 18.92 -5.14 21.41
C ASP A 336 18.65 -6.57 20.90
N VAL A 337 18.13 -6.73 19.69
CA VAL A 337 17.93 -8.05 19.09
C VAL A 337 19.19 -8.55 18.37
N GLN A 338 19.93 -7.66 17.73
CA GLN A 338 21.18 -7.97 17.05
C GLN A 338 22.02 -6.71 16.92
N PRO A 339 23.18 -6.60 17.60
CA PRO A 339 24.12 -5.50 17.38
C PRO A 339 24.52 -5.35 15.91
N GLY A 340 24.43 -4.13 15.37
CA GLY A 340 24.62 -3.96 13.93
C GLY A 340 24.94 -2.54 13.44
N ASN A 341 25.18 -1.56 14.34
CA ASN A 341 25.32 -0.14 13.98
C ASN A 341 24.17 0.35 13.10
N TRP A 342 22.95 0.20 13.62
CA TRP A 342 21.71 0.41 12.88
C TRP A 342 21.47 1.86 12.50
N ASP A 343 21.88 2.83 13.36
CA ASP A 343 21.70 4.24 13.04
C ASP A 343 22.49 4.63 11.78
N ALA A 344 23.73 4.22 11.67
CA ALA A 344 24.53 4.44 10.46
C ALA A 344 23.95 3.70 9.24
N PHE A 345 23.49 2.46 9.44
CA PHE A 345 22.92 1.65 8.36
C PHE A 345 21.64 2.25 7.79
N ILE A 346 20.69 2.62 8.63
CA ILE A 346 19.40 3.18 8.24
C ILE A 346 19.58 4.63 7.78
N GLY A 347 20.33 5.45 8.54
CA GLY A 347 20.58 6.85 8.20
C GLY A 347 21.19 7.04 6.82
N SER A 348 22.20 6.23 6.49
CA SER A 348 22.82 6.30 5.16
C SER A 348 21.86 6.00 4.00
N ARG A 349 20.73 5.35 4.26
CA ARG A 349 19.70 5.03 3.24
C ARG A 349 18.57 6.04 3.22
N LEU A 350 18.18 6.55 4.38
CA LEU A 350 17.18 7.61 4.48
C LEU A 350 17.66 8.91 3.81
N ASP A 351 18.94 9.27 4.04
CA ASP A 351 19.51 10.54 3.61
C ASP A 351 20.25 10.44 2.25
N ALA A 352 20.14 9.28 1.55
CA ALA A 352 20.85 9.04 0.28
C ALA A 352 20.31 9.89 -0.86
N ARG A 353 21.21 10.63 -1.52
CA ARG A 353 20.97 11.41 -2.77
C ARG A 353 21.93 10.96 -3.87
N ASP A 354 22.25 9.69 -3.92
CA ASP A 354 23.24 9.12 -4.84
C ASP A 354 22.63 8.59 -6.16
N GLY A 355 21.31 8.69 -6.30
CA GLY A 355 20.57 8.18 -7.45
C GLY A 355 20.53 6.65 -7.57
N LYS A 356 21.03 5.92 -6.55
CA LYS A 356 21.03 4.45 -6.56
C LYS A 356 19.74 3.90 -5.94
N ALA A 357 19.29 2.77 -6.48
CA ALA A 357 18.18 2.05 -5.87
C ALA A 357 18.60 1.46 -4.49
N PRO A 358 17.65 1.30 -3.55
CA PRO A 358 17.89 0.57 -2.31
C PRO A 358 18.44 -0.84 -2.58
N ASP A 359 19.36 -1.30 -1.73
CA ASP A 359 20.09 -2.55 -1.89
C ASP A 359 19.45 -3.77 -1.20
N GLY A 360 18.22 -3.63 -0.72
CA GLY A 360 17.53 -4.66 0.06
C GLY A 360 17.42 -6.01 -0.66
N LEU A 361 17.11 -6.01 -1.95
CA LEU A 361 17.03 -7.24 -2.75
C LEU A 361 18.39 -7.91 -2.91
N ALA A 362 19.44 -7.13 -3.20
CA ALA A 362 20.80 -7.67 -3.31
C ALA A 362 21.26 -8.29 -1.99
N ALA A 363 20.98 -7.63 -0.86
CA ALA A 363 21.24 -8.15 0.47
C ALA A 363 20.47 -9.45 0.77
N ALA A 364 19.27 -9.61 0.18
CA ALA A 364 18.45 -10.82 0.29
C ALA A 364 18.83 -11.92 -0.74
N GLY A 365 19.87 -11.70 -1.55
CA GLY A 365 20.43 -12.68 -2.49
C GLY A 365 19.75 -12.69 -3.87
N TRP A 366 19.12 -11.59 -4.28
CA TRP A 366 18.43 -11.46 -5.55
C TRP A 366 18.79 -10.16 -6.26
N GLU A 367 18.81 -10.18 -7.59
CA GLU A 367 19.08 -9.00 -8.42
C GLU A 367 18.01 -8.78 -9.47
N LEU A 368 17.81 -7.49 -9.80
CA LEU A 368 16.93 -7.04 -10.87
C LEU A 368 17.55 -7.33 -12.23
N TYR A 369 16.76 -7.84 -13.17
CA TYR A 369 17.05 -7.85 -14.60
C TYR A 369 15.81 -7.48 -15.40
N PHE A 370 15.98 -7.21 -16.70
CA PHE A 370 14.88 -6.89 -17.60
C PHE A 370 14.89 -7.84 -18.79
N ASP A 371 13.71 -8.27 -19.20
CA ASP A 371 13.50 -8.98 -20.46
C ASP A 371 12.23 -8.47 -21.19
N ASP A 372 11.84 -9.11 -22.27
CA ASP A 372 10.71 -8.70 -23.11
C ASP A 372 9.37 -9.37 -22.74
N GLN A 373 9.34 -10.17 -21.68
CA GLN A 373 8.13 -10.82 -21.20
C GLN A 373 7.51 -10.02 -20.05
N PRO A 374 6.21 -9.65 -20.11
CA PRO A 374 5.59 -8.93 -19.01
C PRO A 374 5.52 -9.81 -17.75
N ASN A 375 5.87 -9.24 -16.60
CA ASN A 375 5.69 -9.90 -15.31
C ASN A 375 4.21 -9.86 -14.87
N LEU A 376 3.87 -10.59 -13.80
CA LEU A 376 2.47 -10.72 -13.35
C LEU A 376 1.83 -9.38 -12.93
N VAL A 377 2.59 -8.43 -12.40
CA VAL A 377 2.08 -7.10 -12.05
C VAL A 377 1.71 -6.31 -13.29
N VAL A 378 2.54 -6.38 -14.33
CA VAL A 378 2.23 -5.73 -15.62
C VAL A 378 1.02 -6.37 -16.27
N VAL A 379 0.95 -7.71 -16.30
CA VAL A 379 -0.21 -8.44 -16.85
C VAL A 379 -1.50 -8.04 -16.14
N ASP A 380 -1.49 -7.96 -14.81
CA ASP A 380 -2.65 -7.57 -14.02
C ASP A 380 -3.03 -6.09 -14.27
N GLY A 381 -2.04 -5.19 -14.28
CA GLY A 381 -2.24 -3.76 -14.56
C GLY A 381 -2.71 -3.45 -15.98
N GLU A 382 -2.42 -4.32 -16.95
CA GLU A 382 -2.88 -4.20 -18.35
C GLU A 382 -4.25 -4.88 -18.60
N ALA A 383 -4.84 -5.54 -17.61
CA ALA A 383 -6.10 -6.29 -17.78
C ALA A 383 -7.28 -5.41 -18.25
N ASP A 384 -7.27 -4.12 -17.94
CA ASP A 384 -8.27 -3.15 -18.38
C ASP A 384 -7.91 -2.44 -19.70
N GLY A 385 -6.95 -3.00 -20.48
CA GLY A 385 -6.53 -2.48 -21.78
C GLY A 385 -5.50 -1.33 -21.70
N ALA A 386 -4.97 -1.02 -20.52
CA ALA A 386 -3.84 -0.12 -20.40
C ALA A 386 -2.57 -0.73 -21.00
N THR A 387 -1.53 0.08 -21.24
CA THR A 387 -0.24 -0.38 -21.75
C THR A 387 0.88 0.18 -20.87
N ASP A 388 1.64 -0.69 -20.22
CA ASP A 388 2.80 -0.31 -19.40
C ASP A 388 4.11 -0.47 -20.17
N LEU A 389 4.70 0.66 -20.55
CA LEU A 389 6.00 0.78 -21.21
C LEU A 389 6.96 1.64 -20.36
N GLN A 390 6.75 1.65 -19.05
CA GLN A 390 7.49 2.51 -18.11
C GLN A 390 9.01 2.32 -18.23
N TYR A 391 9.47 1.07 -18.37
CA TYR A 391 10.90 0.77 -18.45
C TYR A 391 11.45 0.68 -19.87
N SER A 392 10.60 0.88 -20.88
CA SER A 392 10.98 1.00 -22.29
C SER A 392 11.01 2.48 -22.69
N LEU A 393 9.87 3.04 -23.01
CA LEU A 393 9.72 4.42 -23.44
C LEU A 393 9.54 5.44 -22.31
N GLY A 394 9.27 4.97 -21.08
CA GLY A 394 8.85 5.82 -19.95
C GLY A 394 7.38 6.18 -20.01
N LEU A 395 6.51 5.31 -20.52
CA LEU A 395 5.08 5.59 -20.75
C LEU A 395 4.17 4.64 -19.97
N LYS A 396 3.10 5.19 -19.39
CA LYS A 396 1.87 4.47 -19.09
C LYS A 396 0.74 5.05 -19.93
N ILE A 397 0.02 4.19 -20.66
CA ILE A 397 -0.95 4.59 -21.67
C ILE A 397 -2.29 3.94 -21.31
N GLY A 398 -3.35 4.75 -21.26
CA GLY A 398 -4.71 4.23 -21.07
C GLY A 398 -5.22 3.47 -22.30
N SER A 399 -6.28 2.69 -22.15
CA SER A 399 -6.92 1.95 -23.25
C SER A 399 -7.39 2.85 -24.40
N ASP A 400 -7.63 4.12 -24.14
CA ASP A 400 -8.01 5.18 -25.09
C ASP A 400 -6.81 5.87 -25.75
N GLY A 401 -5.58 5.44 -25.49
CA GLY A 401 -4.34 6.01 -25.98
C GLY A 401 -3.86 7.27 -25.24
N VAL A 402 -4.53 7.70 -24.18
CA VAL A 402 -4.13 8.84 -23.37
C VAL A 402 -2.91 8.48 -22.50
N LEU A 403 -1.90 9.33 -22.51
CA LEU A 403 -0.72 9.18 -21.66
C LEU A 403 -1.07 9.48 -20.19
N GLN A 404 -1.13 8.46 -19.37
CA GLN A 404 -1.39 8.56 -17.93
C GLN A 404 -0.13 9.00 -17.16
N ALA A 405 1.05 8.58 -17.63
CA ALA A 405 2.34 8.99 -17.10
C ALA A 405 3.41 9.04 -18.19
N VAL A 406 4.34 9.97 -18.03
CA VAL A 406 5.57 10.08 -18.82
C VAL A 406 6.72 10.26 -17.85
N GLY A 407 7.66 9.31 -17.82
CA GLY A 407 8.81 9.32 -16.92
C GLY A 407 9.77 10.46 -17.26
N TRP A 408 10.28 11.13 -16.24
CA TRP A 408 11.28 12.19 -16.41
C TRP A 408 12.54 11.67 -17.11
N ASP A 409 13.08 12.45 -18.02
CA ASP A 409 14.29 12.14 -18.83
C ASP A 409 14.21 10.84 -19.66
N SER A 410 13.04 10.22 -19.75
CA SER A 410 12.78 9.03 -20.58
C SER A 410 12.86 9.32 -22.08
N PRO A 411 12.92 8.28 -22.95
CA PRO A 411 12.83 8.48 -24.40
C PRO A 411 11.58 9.26 -24.84
N ALA A 412 10.44 9.01 -24.23
CA ALA A 412 9.20 9.73 -24.51
C ALA A 412 9.25 11.20 -24.05
N PHE A 413 9.80 11.46 -22.87
CA PHE A 413 10.02 12.82 -22.38
C PHE A 413 10.93 13.63 -23.32
N LYS A 414 12.06 13.05 -23.72
CA LYS A 414 13.02 13.68 -24.66
C LYS A 414 12.41 13.96 -26.03
N ALA A 415 11.43 13.17 -26.44
CA ALA A 415 10.64 13.40 -27.65
C ALA A 415 9.54 14.46 -27.48
N GLY A 416 9.44 15.08 -26.28
CA GLY A 416 8.48 16.14 -25.99
C GLY A 416 7.07 15.62 -25.67
N LEU A 417 6.91 14.36 -25.25
CA LEU A 417 5.64 13.83 -24.76
C LEU A 417 5.41 14.25 -23.30
N ALA A 418 4.16 14.41 -22.94
CA ALA A 418 3.72 14.77 -21.60
C ALA A 418 2.43 14.02 -21.23
N LYS A 419 2.09 13.98 -19.94
CA LYS A 419 0.83 13.45 -19.46
C LYS A 419 -0.34 14.14 -20.16
N ASP A 420 -1.46 13.44 -20.32
CA ASP A 420 -2.72 13.88 -20.96
C ASP A 420 -2.62 14.11 -22.49
N VAL A 421 -1.48 13.83 -23.13
CA VAL A 421 -1.37 13.73 -24.58
C VAL A 421 -1.96 12.39 -25.05
N THR A 422 -2.68 12.36 -26.16
CA THR A 422 -3.25 11.14 -26.74
C THR A 422 -2.41 10.65 -27.90
N ILE A 423 -1.98 9.39 -27.91
CA ILE A 423 -1.42 8.73 -29.10
C ILE A 423 -2.56 8.34 -30.03
N VAL A 424 -2.59 8.89 -31.26
CA VAL A 424 -3.61 8.63 -32.26
C VAL A 424 -3.18 7.53 -33.23
N ALA A 425 -1.90 7.53 -33.63
CA ALA A 425 -1.34 6.55 -34.56
C ALA A 425 0.10 6.17 -34.18
N VAL A 426 0.48 4.95 -34.56
CA VAL A 426 1.83 4.38 -34.45
C VAL A 426 2.24 3.89 -35.84
N ASN A 427 3.36 4.35 -36.37
CA ASN A 427 3.89 4.00 -37.72
C ASN A 427 2.82 4.04 -38.81
N GLY A 428 2.01 5.12 -38.81
CA GLY A 428 0.97 5.38 -39.82
C GLY A 428 -0.35 4.59 -39.61
N LEU A 429 -0.46 3.75 -38.57
CA LEU A 429 -1.67 2.96 -38.26
C LEU A 429 -2.31 3.49 -36.97
N ALA A 430 -3.65 3.44 -36.87
CA ALA A 430 -4.36 3.84 -35.65
C ALA A 430 -3.80 3.14 -34.41
N TYR A 431 -3.73 3.85 -33.27
CA TYR A 431 -3.19 3.32 -32.03
C TYR A 431 -3.93 2.06 -31.55
N ASN A 432 -3.20 1.07 -31.11
CA ASN A 432 -3.56 0.05 -30.14
C ASN A 432 -2.27 -0.43 -29.44
N ASP A 433 -2.44 -1.13 -28.33
CA ASP A 433 -1.34 -1.66 -27.50
C ASP A 433 -0.38 -2.58 -28.25
N GLY A 434 -0.92 -3.46 -29.08
CA GLY A 434 -0.15 -4.41 -29.90
C GLY A 434 0.76 -3.68 -30.91
N ARG A 435 0.30 -2.58 -31.49
CA ARG A 435 1.09 -1.81 -32.49
C ARG A 435 2.27 -1.09 -31.87
N ILE A 436 2.10 -0.45 -30.71
CA ILE A 436 3.24 0.21 -30.07
C ILE A 436 4.25 -0.81 -29.53
N LYS A 437 3.78 -1.95 -28.98
CA LYS A 437 4.66 -3.06 -28.58
C LYS A 437 5.40 -3.66 -29.77
N GLN A 438 4.73 -3.78 -30.93
CA GLN A 438 5.35 -4.26 -32.17
C GLN A 438 6.40 -3.29 -32.69
N ALA A 439 6.11 -1.98 -32.69
CA ALA A 439 7.07 -0.95 -33.11
C ALA A 439 8.35 -0.97 -32.24
N LEU A 440 8.23 -1.24 -30.94
CA LEU A 440 9.38 -1.42 -30.04
C LEU A 440 10.22 -2.65 -30.43
N LYS A 441 9.59 -3.76 -30.78
CA LYS A 441 10.28 -4.98 -31.24
C LYS A 441 11.02 -4.73 -32.56
N GLU A 442 10.39 -4.05 -33.50
CA GLU A 442 11.00 -3.67 -34.79
C GLU A 442 12.18 -2.71 -34.60
N GLY A 443 12.04 -1.71 -33.72
CA GLY A 443 13.13 -0.81 -33.36
C GLY A 443 14.37 -1.56 -32.85
N LYS A 444 14.18 -2.60 -32.03
CA LYS A 444 15.26 -3.45 -31.55
C LYS A 444 15.88 -4.32 -32.65
N GLN A 445 15.07 -4.86 -33.56
CA GLN A 445 15.51 -5.82 -34.56
C GLN A 445 16.26 -5.15 -35.72
N ASN A 446 15.76 -4.03 -36.20
CA ASN A 446 16.24 -3.38 -37.47
C ASN A 446 16.59 -1.88 -37.34
N GLY A 447 16.43 -1.31 -36.14
CA GLY A 447 16.73 0.10 -35.89
C GLY A 447 15.68 1.08 -36.40
N THR A 448 14.47 0.62 -36.77
CA THR A 448 13.38 1.48 -37.22
C THR A 448 12.92 2.39 -36.07
N PRO A 449 12.92 3.72 -36.24
CA PRO A 449 12.37 4.64 -35.26
C PRO A 449 10.87 4.46 -35.11
N ILE A 450 10.33 4.78 -33.93
CA ILE A 450 8.90 4.78 -33.68
C ILE A 450 8.34 6.14 -34.08
N GLU A 451 7.39 6.15 -35.03
CA GLU A 451 6.71 7.38 -35.47
C GLU A 451 5.29 7.41 -34.87
N LEU A 452 5.01 8.46 -34.10
CA LEU A 452 3.71 8.66 -33.48
C LEU A 452 3.03 9.88 -34.08
N ILE A 453 1.71 9.79 -34.29
CA ILE A 453 0.85 10.95 -34.38
C ILE A 453 0.17 11.13 -33.04
N VAL A 454 0.35 12.30 -32.45
CA VAL A 454 -0.23 12.59 -31.12
C VAL A 454 -1.14 13.81 -31.22
N ARG A 455 -2.16 13.80 -30.36
CA ARG A 455 -3.10 14.91 -30.17
C ARG A 455 -2.91 15.53 -28.79
N GLN A 456 -2.85 16.85 -28.75
CA GLN A 456 -2.86 17.64 -27.52
C GLN A 456 -3.86 18.79 -27.72
N ALA A 457 -4.95 18.78 -26.96
CA ALA A 457 -6.14 19.62 -27.21
C ALA A 457 -6.60 19.46 -28.68
N ASP A 458 -6.64 20.54 -29.46
CA ASP A 458 -7.08 20.57 -30.85
C ASP A 458 -5.93 20.42 -31.86
N SER A 459 -4.70 20.24 -31.39
CA SER A 459 -3.52 20.17 -32.23
C SER A 459 -3.01 18.74 -32.41
N PHE A 460 -2.58 18.43 -33.63
CA PHE A 460 -1.90 17.17 -33.96
C PHE A 460 -0.45 17.46 -34.33
N ARG A 461 0.44 16.57 -33.94
CA ARG A 461 1.85 16.63 -34.34
C ARG A 461 2.44 15.24 -34.50
N SER A 462 3.46 15.14 -35.35
CA SER A 462 4.28 13.93 -35.45
C SER A 462 5.38 13.98 -34.41
N VAL A 463 5.65 12.83 -33.79
CA VAL A 463 6.73 12.62 -32.83
C VAL A 463 7.53 11.43 -33.29
N ARG A 464 8.85 11.56 -33.32
CA ARG A 464 9.77 10.47 -33.64
C ARG A 464 10.59 10.10 -32.41
N ILE A 465 10.62 8.80 -32.07
CA ILE A 465 11.41 8.28 -30.96
C ILE A 465 12.41 7.26 -31.51
N ASP A 466 13.70 7.57 -31.39
CA ASP A 466 14.79 6.66 -31.74
C ASP A 466 15.15 5.82 -30.49
N TYR A 467 14.45 4.69 -30.34
CA TYR A 467 14.63 3.77 -29.20
C TYR A 467 14.86 2.34 -29.72
N ARG A 468 15.91 1.66 -29.21
CA ARG A 468 16.39 0.39 -29.76
C ARG A 468 16.53 -0.75 -28.75
N ASP A 469 16.21 -0.52 -27.48
CA ASP A 469 16.35 -1.56 -26.45
C ASP A 469 15.17 -2.54 -26.42
N GLY A 470 14.07 -2.25 -27.15
CA GLY A 470 12.89 -3.10 -27.21
C GLY A 470 12.00 -3.03 -25.97
N LEU A 471 11.18 -4.06 -25.75
CA LEU A 471 10.38 -4.19 -24.54
C LEU A 471 11.27 -4.52 -23.37
N ARG A 472 10.96 -3.92 -22.20
CA ARG A 472 11.70 -4.12 -20.97
C ARG A 472 10.71 -4.22 -19.82
N TYR A 473 10.64 -5.41 -19.20
CA TYR A 473 9.84 -5.68 -18.01
C TYR A 473 10.75 -6.20 -16.89
N PRO A 474 10.54 -5.76 -15.63
CA PRO A 474 11.43 -6.10 -14.53
C PRO A 474 11.16 -7.51 -14.01
N HIS A 475 12.23 -8.23 -13.70
CA HIS A 475 12.22 -9.55 -13.09
C HIS A 475 13.34 -9.68 -12.06
N LEU A 476 13.24 -10.69 -11.20
CA LEU A 476 14.28 -11.02 -10.24
C LEU A 476 14.94 -12.36 -10.60
N ARG A 477 16.25 -12.43 -10.41
CA ARG A 477 17.00 -13.68 -10.46
C ARG A 477 17.91 -13.81 -9.26
N ARG A 478 18.28 -15.04 -8.95
CA ARG A 478 19.21 -15.35 -7.87
C ARG A 478 20.59 -14.80 -8.20
N ILE A 479 21.26 -14.27 -7.16
CA ILE A 479 22.70 -13.98 -7.21
C ILE A 479 23.43 -15.26 -6.83
N ASP A 480 24.25 -15.79 -7.74
CA ASP A 480 24.99 -17.02 -7.53
C ASP A 480 25.90 -16.95 -6.31
N GLY A 481 26.01 -18.06 -5.57
CA GLY A 481 26.82 -18.16 -4.37
C GLY A 481 26.31 -17.42 -3.12
N THR A 482 25.16 -16.75 -3.19
CA THR A 482 24.55 -16.07 -2.04
C THR A 482 23.44 -16.91 -1.38
N ALA A 483 23.14 -16.61 -0.12
CA ALA A 483 21.99 -17.21 0.57
C ALA A 483 20.68 -16.70 0.00
N ASP A 484 19.69 -17.59 -0.17
CA ASP A 484 18.33 -17.21 -0.55
C ASP A 484 17.55 -16.76 0.70
N LEU A 485 17.66 -15.47 1.04
CA LEU A 485 16.94 -14.92 2.17
C LEU A 485 15.52 -14.49 1.77
N LEU A 486 15.31 -13.98 0.55
CA LEU A 486 14.02 -13.47 0.11
C LEU A 486 12.95 -14.56 0.13
N THR A 487 13.20 -15.73 -0.45
CA THR A 487 12.24 -16.84 -0.40
C THR A 487 11.91 -17.25 1.03
N ARG A 488 12.89 -17.22 1.95
CA ARG A 488 12.66 -17.52 3.37
C ARG A 488 11.84 -16.42 4.09
N ILE A 489 12.00 -15.16 3.70
CA ILE A 489 11.24 -14.04 4.24
C ILE A 489 9.76 -14.16 3.86
N LEU A 490 9.49 -14.49 2.59
CA LEU A 490 8.14 -14.61 2.04
C LEU A 490 7.43 -15.93 2.36
N ALA A 491 8.14 -16.93 2.89
CA ALA A 491 7.58 -18.23 3.22
C ALA A 491 6.65 -18.16 4.44
N ALA A 492 5.47 -18.80 4.38
CA ALA A 492 4.53 -18.91 5.48
C ALA A 492 5.18 -19.47 6.76
N LYS A 493 4.77 -18.98 7.91
CA LYS A 493 5.25 -19.42 9.23
C LYS A 493 4.29 -20.39 9.90
N ARG A 494 2.99 -20.35 9.55
CA ARG A 494 1.93 -21.17 10.14
C ARG A 494 0.90 -21.67 9.12
#